data_4b81f84c62d7dbfe2271e4ff421d8822
#
_entry.id   4b81f84c62d7dbfe2271e4ff421d8822
#
_cell.length_a   1.000
_cell.length_b   1.000
_cell.length_c   1.000
_cell.angle_alpha   90.00
_cell.angle_beta   90.00
_cell.angle_gamma   90.00
#
_symmetry.space_group_name_H-M   'P 1'
#
loop_
_entity.id
_entity.type
_entity.pdbx_description
1 polymer ?
#
loop_
_entity_poly.entity_id
_entity_poly.type
_entity_poly.pdbx_seq_one_letter_code
_entity_poly.pdbx_strand_id
1 'polypeptide(L)'
;MVAKFKKGDRVTVLSGKDKGKTGEVLKVLPSKIRAVVQGINLYKRHTPPSQAGPGGIVEKEASIHLSNLSHLDPSDNKPARIGIKLLDGGRHVRYAKRSGEIIDL
;
A
#
# COMPACT_ATOMS: atom_id res chain seq x y z
N MET A 1 2.52 17.35 8.74
CA MET A 1 1.54 16.81 7.76
C MET A 1 1.39 15.31 7.96
N VAL A 2 0.18 14.81 7.98
CA VAL A 2 -0.09 13.38 8.15
C VAL A 2 -0.10 12.71 6.78
N ALA A 3 0.71 11.67 6.58
CA ALA A 3 0.74 10.92 5.34
C ALA A 3 -0.52 10.05 5.21
N LYS A 4 -1.10 10.02 4.00
CA LYS A 4 -2.30 9.19 3.74
C LYS A 4 -1.95 7.71 3.58
N PHE A 5 -0.75 7.39 3.10
CA PHE A 5 -0.28 6.01 2.96
C PHE A 5 0.88 5.76 3.90
N LYS A 6 0.86 4.63 4.58
CA LYS A 6 1.92 4.22 5.50
C LYS A 6 2.19 2.73 5.34
N LYS A 7 3.40 2.31 5.73
CA LYS A 7 3.76 0.89 5.80
C LYS A 7 2.75 0.15 6.68
N GLY A 8 2.31 -1.01 6.22
CA GLY A 8 1.33 -1.83 6.94
C GLY A 8 -0.12 -1.57 6.54
N ASP A 9 -0.40 -0.54 5.75
CA ASP A 9 -1.76 -0.25 5.29
C ASP A 9 -2.28 -1.34 4.37
N ARG A 10 -3.57 -1.67 4.51
CA ARG A 10 -4.26 -2.55 3.57
C ARG A 10 -4.84 -1.71 2.45
N VAL A 11 -4.49 -2.08 1.22
CA VAL A 11 -4.90 -1.32 0.03
C VAL A 11 -5.38 -2.26 -1.07
N THR A 12 -6.13 -1.70 -2.01
CA THR A 12 -6.55 -2.39 -3.22
C THR A 12 -6.07 -1.63 -4.45
N VAL A 13 -5.82 -2.33 -5.54
CA VAL A 13 -5.37 -1.74 -6.80
C VAL A 13 -6.59 -1.32 -7.62
N LEU A 14 -6.59 -0.08 -8.09
CA LEU A 14 -7.72 0.51 -8.81
C LEU A 14 -7.66 0.29 -10.31
N SER A 15 -6.46 0.10 -10.88
CA SER A 15 -6.30 -0.03 -12.32
C SER A 15 -5.05 -0.83 -12.67
N GLY A 16 -4.95 -1.26 -13.92
CA GLY A 16 -3.82 -2.03 -14.43
C GLY A 16 -4.04 -3.53 -14.34
N LYS A 17 -2.96 -4.29 -14.53
CA LYS A 17 -3.02 -5.77 -14.57
C LYS A 17 -3.48 -6.40 -13.27
N ASP A 18 -3.25 -5.73 -12.14
CA ASP A 18 -3.59 -6.24 -10.80
C ASP A 18 -4.86 -5.61 -10.24
N LYS A 19 -5.67 -4.96 -11.08
CA LYS A 19 -6.93 -4.34 -10.65
C LYS A 19 -7.77 -5.29 -9.81
N GLY A 20 -8.23 -4.79 -8.67
CA GLY A 20 -9.06 -5.56 -7.74
C GLY A 20 -8.30 -6.41 -6.74
N LYS A 21 -6.99 -6.58 -6.91
CA LYS A 21 -6.17 -7.29 -5.93
C LYS A 21 -5.92 -6.41 -4.71
N THR A 22 -5.79 -7.06 -3.56
CA THR A 22 -5.50 -6.38 -2.30
C THR A 22 -4.16 -6.82 -1.75
N GLY A 23 -3.56 -5.98 -0.92
CA GLY A 23 -2.30 -6.30 -0.29
C GLY A 23 -1.93 -5.33 0.80
N GLU A 24 -0.82 -5.62 1.48
CA GLU A 24 -0.28 -4.77 2.52
C GLU A 24 0.86 -3.92 1.96
N VAL A 25 0.89 -2.64 2.31
CA VAL A 25 1.97 -1.75 1.91
C VAL A 25 3.24 -2.14 2.65
N LEU A 26 4.27 -2.51 1.89
CA LEU A 26 5.58 -2.90 2.43
C LEU A 26 6.48 -1.69 2.62
N LYS A 27 6.38 -0.71 1.73
CA LYS A 27 7.25 0.46 1.72
C LYS A 27 6.57 1.60 0.97
N VAL A 28 6.72 2.81 1.45
CA VAL A 28 6.26 4.03 0.77
C VAL A 28 7.46 4.82 0.29
N LEU A 29 7.40 5.32 -0.95
CA LEU A 29 8.42 6.14 -1.56
C LEU A 29 7.84 7.54 -1.79
N PRO A 30 7.83 8.42 -0.76
CA PRO A 30 7.09 9.68 -0.84
C PRO A 30 7.60 10.61 -1.93
N SER A 31 8.92 10.67 -2.16
CA SER A 31 9.51 11.54 -3.17
C SER A 31 9.09 11.16 -4.59
N LYS A 32 8.72 9.90 -4.81
CA LYS A 32 8.30 9.39 -6.12
C LYS A 32 6.78 9.21 -6.21
N ILE A 33 6.05 9.44 -5.13
CA ILE A 33 4.60 9.24 -5.03
C ILE A 33 4.23 7.81 -5.41
N ARG A 34 5.00 6.85 -4.89
CA ARG A 34 4.84 5.42 -5.18
C ARG A 34 4.94 4.60 -3.90
N ALA A 35 4.45 3.38 -3.97
CA ALA A 35 4.56 2.42 -2.86
C ALA A 35 4.80 1.02 -3.40
N VAL A 36 5.39 0.17 -2.56
CA VAL A 36 5.56 -1.25 -2.83
C VAL A 36 4.52 -1.99 -2.00
N VAL A 37 3.71 -2.82 -2.65
CA VAL A 37 2.61 -3.55 -2.02
C VAL A 37 2.86 -5.05 -2.18
N GLN A 38 2.68 -5.79 -1.10
CA GLN A 38 2.91 -7.23 -1.09
C GLN A 38 2.04 -7.95 -2.12
N GLY A 39 2.66 -8.78 -2.96
CA GLY A 39 1.97 -9.56 -3.98
C GLY A 39 1.45 -8.79 -5.18
N ILE A 40 1.72 -7.49 -5.26
CA ILE A 40 1.23 -6.60 -6.30
C ILE A 40 2.37 -6.16 -7.22
N ASN A 41 2.07 -6.07 -8.52
CA ASN A 41 3.01 -5.61 -9.54
C ASN A 41 4.31 -6.43 -9.54
N LEU A 42 4.14 -7.75 -9.49
CA LEU A 42 5.26 -8.69 -9.46
C LEU A 42 5.99 -8.72 -10.80
N TYR A 43 7.30 -8.80 -10.72
CA TYR A 43 8.15 -9.03 -11.88
C TYR A 43 9.21 -10.08 -11.56
N LYS A 44 9.66 -10.77 -12.58
CA LYS A 44 10.70 -11.79 -12.46
C LYS A 44 12.05 -11.17 -12.79
N ARG A 45 13.04 -11.42 -11.94
CA ARG A 45 14.39 -10.93 -12.14
C ARG A 45 15.35 -12.10 -12.18
N HIS A 46 16.18 -12.16 -13.25
CA HIS A 46 17.30 -13.08 -13.31
C HIS A 46 18.41 -12.60 -12.40
N THR A 47 18.79 -13.43 -11.45
CA THR A 47 19.89 -13.14 -10.54
C THR A 47 21.08 -14.03 -10.93
N PRO A 48 22.25 -13.46 -11.25
CA PRO A 48 23.42 -14.28 -11.56
C PRO A 48 23.94 -15.02 -10.33
N PRO A 49 24.62 -16.16 -10.48
CA PRO A 49 25.26 -16.83 -9.36
C PRO A 49 26.24 -15.91 -8.65
N SER A 50 26.29 -15.99 -7.33
CA SER A 50 27.19 -15.19 -6.52
C SER A 50 27.68 -15.99 -5.32
N GLN A 51 28.58 -15.41 -4.53
CA GLN A 51 29.05 -16.04 -3.29
C GLN A 51 27.93 -16.20 -2.26
N ALA A 52 26.87 -15.42 -2.38
CA ALA A 52 25.73 -15.52 -1.48
C ALA A 52 24.81 -16.69 -1.82
N GLY A 53 25.00 -17.36 -2.98
CA GLY A 53 24.22 -18.52 -3.37
C GLY A 53 24.12 -18.68 -4.88
N PRO A 54 23.45 -19.78 -5.35
CA PRO A 54 23.20 -19.95 -6.77
C PRO A 54 22.22 -18.89 -7.26
N GLY A 55 22.40 -18.46 -8.50
CA GLY A 55 21.47 -17.58 -9.16
C GLY A 55 20.17 -18.27 -9.51
N GLY A 56 19.21 -17.52 -10.00
CA GLY A 56 17.92 -18.04 -10.43
C GLY A 56 16.95 -16.93 -10.79
N ILE A 57 15.69 -17.31 -10.94
CA ILE A 57 14.61 -16.36 -11.18
C ILE A 57 13.97 -16.03 -9.85
N VAL A 58 13.93 -14.73 -9.50
CA VAL A 58 13.34 -14.24 -8.27
C VAL A 58 12.18 -13.33 -8.62
N GLU A 59 11.03 -13.54 -7.98
CA GLU A 59 9.90 -12.62 -8.10
C GLU A 59 10.03 -11.53 -7.06
N LYS A 60 9.85 -10.28 -7.49
CA LYS A 60 9.88 -9.10 -6.63
C LYS A 60 8.73 -8.18 -6.95
N GLU A 61 8.29 -7.44 -5.94
CA GLU A 61 7.27 -6.42 -6.12
C GLU A 61 7.91 -5.14 -6.63
N ALA A 62 7.41 -4.62 -7.76
CA ALA A 62 7.78 -3.29 -8.23
C ALA A 62 6.86 -2.26 -7.57
N SER A 63 7.34 -1.01 -7.49
CA SER A 63 6.52 0.07 -6.95
C SER A 63 5.33 0.38 -7.87
N ILE A 64 4.24 0.87 -7.28
CA ILE A 64 3.05 1.31 -7.98
C ILE A 64 2.71 2.74 -7.55
N HIS A 65 2.20 3.54 -8.48
CA HIS A 65 1.84 4.93 -8.19
C HIS A 65 0.70 4.98 -7.17
N LEU A 66 0.78 5.90 -6.21
CA LEU A 66 -0.22 6.00 -5.14
C LEU A 66 -1.63 6.28 -5.66
N SER A 67 -1.76 6.97 -6.80
CA SER A 67 -3.08 7.24 -7.41
C SER A 67 -3.79 5.96 -7.87
N ASN A 68 -3.07 4.86 -8.06
CA ASN A 68 -3.63 3.57 -8.46
C ASN A 68 -4.00 2.70 -7.26
N LEU A 69 -3.85 3.21 -6.05
CA LEU A 69 -4.15 2.49 -4.81
C LEU A 69 -5.29 3.18 -4.07
N SER A 70 -6.11 2.38 -3.40
CA SER A 70 -7.14 2.87 -2.51
C SER A 70 -7.06 2.08 -1.20
N HIS A 71 -7.27 2.77 -0.09
CA HIS A 71 -7.37 2.09 1.20
C HIS A 71 -8.63 1.24 1.24
N LEU A 72 -8.60 0.22 2.08
CA LEU A 72 -9.76 -0.60 2.37
C LEU A 72 -10.45 -0.07 3.64
N ASP A 73 -11.78 0.03 3.58
CA ASP A 73 -12.56 0.42 4.73
C ASP A 73 -12.53 -0.71 5.76
N PRO A 74 -12.12 -0.44 7.01
CA PRO A 74 -12.07 -1.50 8.03
C PRO A 74 -13.41 -2.16 8.30
N SER A 75 -14.53 -1.47 8.00
CA SER A 75 -15.86 -2.00 8.27
C SER A 75 -16.25 -3.16 7.36
N ASP A 76 -15.86 -3.11 6.07
CA ASP A 76 -16.32 -4.10 5.09
C ASP A 76 -15.28 -4.49 4.04
N ASN A 77 -14.03 -4.03 4.18
CA ASN A 77 -12.93 -4.30 3.26
C ASN A 77 -13.20 -3.85 1.82
N LYS A 78 -13.98 -2.80 1.63
CA LYS A 78 -14.21 -2.21 0.32
C LYS A 78 -13.37 -0.95 0.15
N PRO A 79 -13.07 -0.54 -1.10
CA PRO A 79 -12.29 0.67 -1.33
C PRO A 79 -12.96 1.89 -0.70
N ALA A 80 -12.17 2.71 -0.03
CA ALA A 80 -12.65 3.91 0.63
C ALA A 80 -11.64 5.03 0.52
N ARG A 81 -12.13 6.25 0.40
CA ARG A 81 -11.31 7.45 0.50
C ARG A 81 -10.94 7.70 1.95
N ILE A 82 -9.74 8.24 2.14
CA ILE A 82 -9.20 8.52 3.47
C ILE A 82 -9.25 10.01 3.75
N GLY A 83 -9.78 10.35 4.91
CA GLY A 83 -9.70 11.70 5.48
C GLY A 83 -8.83 11.67 6.73
N ILE A 84 -8.51 12.84 7.21
CA ILE A 84 -7.71 13.03 8.41
C ILE A 84 -8.55 13.85 9.38
N LYS A 85 -8.68 13.38 10.62
CA LYS A 85 -9.39 14.13 11.64
C LYS A 85 -8.55 14.23 12.92
N LEU A 86 -8.84 15.28 13.68
CA LEU A 86 -8.18 15.56 14.95
C LEU A 86 -9.01 14.95 16.08
N LEU A 87 -8.37 14.10 16.87
CA LEU A 87 -8.97 13.53 18.07
C LEU A 87 -8.68 14.44 19.27
N ASP A 88 -9.45 14.25 20.35
CA ASP A 88 -9.17 14.90 21.62
C ASP A 88 -7.73 14.61 22.03
N GLY A 89 -7.04 15.62 22.54
CA GLY A 89 -5.63 15.50 22.88
C GLY A 89 -4.66 15.88 21.75
N GLY A 90 -5.16 16.32 20.59
CA GLY A 90 -4.34 16.84 19.49
C GLY A 90 -3.79 15.79 18.55
N ARG A 91 -4.23 14.55 18.65
CA ARG A 91 -3.77 13.47 17.78
C ARG A 91 -4.52 13.46 16.45
N HIS A 92 -3.79 13.47 15.33
CA HIS A 92 -4.36 13.30 14.01
C HIS A 92 -4.45 11.83 13.66
N VAL A 93 -5.61 11.39 13.16
CA VAL A 93 -5.82 10.01 12.71
C VAL A 93 -6.45 9.99 11.34
N ARG A 94 -6.20 8.91 10.61
CA ARG A 94 -6.83 8.66 9.33
C ARG A 94 -8.13 7.90 9.55
N TYR A 95 -9.14 8.22 8.76
CA TYR A 95 -10.42 7.52 8.83
C TYR A 95 -10.97 7.28 7.42
N ALA A 96 -11.80 6.26 7.28
CA ALA A 96 -12.49 5.97 6.03
C ALA A 96 -13.70 6.90 5.92
N LYS A 97 -13.71 7.78 4.92
CA LYS A 97 -14.80 8.74 4.75
C LYS A 97 -16.16 8.09 4.54
N ARG A 98 -16.15 6.89 3.96
CA ARG A 98 -17.35 6.14 3.63
C ARG A 98 -18.12 5.68 4.88
N SER A 99 -17.42 5.17 5.88
CA SER A 99 -18.02 4.60 7.09
C SER A 99 -17.77 5.42 8.35
N GLY A 100 -16.76 6.28 8.32
CA GLY A 100 -16.31 7.00 9.52
C GLY A 100 -15.35 6.20 10.39
N GLU A 101 -15.06 4.95 10.03
CA GLU A 101 -14.16 4.09 10.81
C GLU A 101 -12.74 4.63 10.85
N ILE A 102 -12.14 4.66 12.04
CA ILE A 102 -10.76 5.09 12.23
C ILE A 102 -9.81 3.98 11.80
N ILE A 103 -8.82 4.32 10.97
CA ILE A 103 -7.80 3.39 10.50
C ILE A 103 -6.65 3.32 11.51
N ASP A 104 -6.25 4.46 12.04
CA ASP A 104 -5.13 4.57 12.99
C ASP A 104 -5.64 4.48 14.43
N LEU A 105 -5.79 3.30 14.92
CA LEU A 105 -6.19 3.08 16.32
C LEU A 105 -4.99 3.10 17.27
#